data_682403508ce8390f321b2aadf4e26c30
#
_entry.id   682403508ce8390f321b2aadf4e26c30
#
_cell.length_a   1.000
_cell.length_b   1.000
_cell.length_c   1.000
_cell.angle_alpha   90.00
_cell.angle_beta   90.00
_cell.angle_gamma   90.00
#
_symmetry.space_group_name_H-M   'P 1'
#
loop_
_entity.id
_entity.type
_entity.pdbx_description
1 polymer ?
#
loop_
_entity_poly.entity_id
_entity_poly.type
_entity_poly.pdbx_seq_one_letter_code
_entity_poly.pdbx_strand_id
1 'polypeptide(L)'
;MTAVFISDLHLDDSRPAATRYFLKLLDELKLNKIDKLYILGDFLEYWVGDDDPSSCAKECFEALKNAADVFDVYYMHGNRDFLISETFAKKHKISLIPDPTIININRKKILLMHGDTLCVDDKKYQEFRKLVRSPVWQSQMLKKPLSERLQIATKLRNESQIEIDLKDEFIMDVNNEEVDNVFDRYDVDELIHGHTHRPNIHKIKMKDKYVRRIVLGDWYKSSYVLFYDSKGILIDRHHLSN
;
A
#
# COMPACT_ATOMS: atom_id res chain seq x y z
N MET A 1 4.49 -12.97 -17.96
CA MET A 1 3.66 -12.08 -17.14
C MET A 1 4.58 -11.10 -16.41
N THR A 2 4.34 -9.81 -16.58
CA THR A 2 5.05 -8.73 -15.89
C THR A 2 4.09 -8.08 -14.90
N ALA A 3 4.41 -8.17 -13.61
CA ALA A 3 3.65 -7.52 -12.55
C ALA A 3 4.47 -6.37 -11.96
N VAL A 4 3.79 -5.29 -11.59
CA VAL A 4 4.38 -4.11 -10.95
C VAL A 4 3.74 -3.93 -9.58
N PHE A 5 4.57 -3.61 -8.58
CA PHE A 5 4.14 -3.40 -7.20
C PHE A 5 4.60 -2.04 -6.71
N ILE A 6 3.69 -1.30 -6.11
CA ILE A 6 3.91 -0.01 -5.47
C ILE A 6 3.13 0.04 -4.15
N SER A 7 3.59 0.82 -3.20
CA SER A 7 2.90 1.13 -1.95
C SER A 7 3.38 2.45 -1.37
N ASP A 8 2.70 2.96 -0.37
CA ASP A 8 3.13 4.09 0.44
C ASP A 8 3.47 5.34 -0.39
N LEU A 9 2.62 5.62 -1.40
CA LEU A 9 2.78 6.78 -2.25
C LEU A 9 2.43 8.07 -1.49
N HIS A 10 1.47 7.98 -0.56
CA HIS A 10 1.00 9.10 0.25
C HIS A 10 0.68 10.34 -0.59
N LEU A 11 -0.04 10.14 -1.71
CA LEU A 11 -0.40 11.22 -2.62
C LEU A 11 -1.33 12.21 -1.92
N ASP A 12 -1.04 13.48 -2.12
CA ASP A 12 -1.72 14.60 -1.47
C ASP A 12 -1.60 15.87 -2.33
N ASP A 13 -2.59 16.76 -2.25
CA ASP A 13 -2.60 18.01 -3.02
C ASP A 13 -1.38 18.91 -2.72
N SER A 14 -0.76 18.77 -1.56
CA SER A 14 0.47 19.49 -1.18
C SER A 14 1.76 18.89 -1.78
N ARG A 15 1.67 17.72 -2.42
CA ARG A 15 2.82 16.96 -2.95
C ARG A 15 2.71 16.67 -4.45
N PRO A 16 2.64 17.71 -5.29
CA PRO A 16 2.38 17.57 -6.73
C PRO A 16 3.48 16.81 -7.48
N ALA A 17 4.71 16.74 -6.96
CA ALA A 17 5.80 16.00 -7.60
C ALA A 17 5.53 14.48 -7.62
N ALA A 18 5.06 13.91 -6.51
CA ALA A 18 4.69 12.51 -6.42
C ALA A 18 3.53 12.18 -7.38
N THR A 19 2.51 13.04 -7.42
CA THR A 19 1.38 12.92 -8.34
C THR A 19 1.84 12.92 -9.80
N ARG A 20 2.63 13.92 -10.21
CA ARG A 20 3.16 14.00 -11.60
C ARG A 20 3.95 12.75 -11.98
N TYR A 21 4.81 12.28 -11.06
CA TYR A 21 5.58 11.06 -11.32
C TYR A 21 4.68 9.83 -11.45
N PHE A 22 3.67 9.69 -10.59
CA PHE A 22 2.72 8.59 -10.66
C PHE A 22 1.96 8.56 -12.00
N LEU A 23 1.49 9.72 -12.47
CA LEU A 23 0.81 9.83 -13.78
C LEU A 23 1.76 9.43 -14.92
N LYS A 24 3.00 9.94 -14.90
CA LYS A 24 4.04 9.55 -15.86
C LYS A 24 4.33 8.05 -15.83
N LEU A 25 4.45 7.47 -14.63
CA LEU A 25 4.64 6.02 -14.47
C LEU A 25 3.50 5.24 -15.13
N LEU A 26 2.23 5.61 -14.93
CA LEU A 26 1.11 4.92 -15.57
C LEU A 26 1.23 4.95 -17.11
N ASP A 27 1.68 6.06 -17.69
CA ASP A 27 1.90 6.14 -19.14
C ASP A 27 3.04 5.21 -19.59
N GLU A 28 4.13 5.16 -18.85
CA GLU A 28 5.26 4.25 -19.11
C GLU A 28 4.83 2.78 -18.98
N LEU A 29 4.02 2.44 -17.97
CA LEU A 29 3.50 1.08 -17.78
C LEU A 29 2.59 0.63 -18.93
N LYS A 30 1.74 1.55 -19.46
CA LYS A 30 0.91 1.28 -20.64
C LYS A 30 1.77 0.98 -21.88
N LEU A 31 2.82 1.79 -22.12
CA LEU A 31 3.75 1.61 -23.24
C LEU A 31 4.52 0.29 -23.13
N ASN A 32 4.94 -0.09 -21.95
CA ASN A 32 5.68 -1.32 -21.68
C ASN A 32 4.80 -2.58 -21.62
N LYS A 33 3.47 -2.40 -21.78
CA LYS A 33 2.49 -3.50 -21.84
C LYS A 33 2.65 -4.47 -20.68
N ILE A 34 2.67 -3.94 -19.43
CA ILE A 34 2.63 -4.79 -18.26
C ILE A 34 1.30 -5.53 -18.17
N ASP A 35 1.25 -6.64 -17.44
CA ASP A 35 0.01 -7.39 -17.26
C ASP A 35 -0.79 -6.90 -16.03
N LYS A 36 -0.11 -6.54 -14.94
CA LYS A 36 -0.76 -6.26 -13.66
C LYS A 36 -0.03 -5.18 -12.86
N LEU A 37 -0.80 -4.28 -12.27
CA LEU A 37 -0.36 -3.33 -11.26
C LEU A 37 -0.99 -3.67 -9.90
N TYR A 38 -0.17 -3.83 -8.87
CA TYR A 38 -0.60 -4.01 -7.48
C TYR A 38 -0.22 -2.79 -6.65
N ILE A 39 -1.22 -2.16 -6.04
CA ILE A 39 -1.07 -1.05 -5.09
C ILE A 39 -1.31 -1.63 -3.70
N LEU A 40 -0.27 -1.72 -2.88
CA LEU A 40 -0.30 -2.39 -1.58
C LEU A 40 -0.58 -1.43 -0.41
N GLY A 41 -1.51 -0.51 -0.60
CA GLY A 41 -2.00 0.41 0.42
C GLY A 41 -1.20 1.71 0.54
N ASP A 42 -1.76 2.63 1.31
CA ASP A 42 -1.25 3.98 1.56
C ASP A 42 -0.91 4.72 0.25
N PHE A 43 -1.79 4.55 -0.74
CA PHE A 43 -1.74 5.26 -2.00
C PHE A 43 -1.99 6.76 -1.82
N LEU A 44 -2.96 7.09 -0.95
CA LEU A 44 -3.27 8.45 -0.55
C LEU A 44 -2.77 8.72 0.88
N GLU A 45 -2.46 9.98 1.18
CA GLU A 45 -2.09 10.40 2.53
C GLU A 45 -3.22 10.19 3.54
N TYR A 46 -4.47 10.32 3.10
CA TYR A 46 -5.69 9.91 3.79
C TYR A 46 -6.86 9.78 2.80
N TRP A 47 -7.88 9.04 3.18
CA TRP A 47 -9.16 8.95 2.47
C TRP A 47 -10.30 8.94 3.48
N VAL A 48 -11.23 9.89 3.36
CA VAL A 48 -12.32 10.04 4.33
C VAL A 48 -13.68 9.54 3.83
N GLY A 49 -13.71 8.96 2.64
CA GLY A 49 -14.90 8.40 1.99
C GLY A 49 -14.95 8.75 0.52
N ASP A 50 -15.86 8.13 -0.23
CA ASP A 50 -15.94 8.25 -1.69
C ASP A 50 -16.34 9.64 -2.20
N ASP A 51 -16.73 10.52 -1.31
CA ASP A 51 -17.00 11.94 -1.54
C ASP A 51 -15.82 12.86 -1.16
N ASP A 52 -14.62 12.29 -0.98
CA ASP A 52 -13.39 13.04 -0.69
C ASP A 52 -13.16 14.12 -1.76
N PRO A 53 -12.87 15.38 -1.37
CA PRO A 53 -12.78 16.49 -2.30
C PRO A 53 -11.41 16.60 -3.00
N SER A 54 -10.38 15.84 -2.56
CA SER A 54 -9.00 15.94 -3.05
C SER A 54 -8.94 15.93 -4.58
N SER A 55 -8.30 16.94 -5.16
CA SER A 55 -8.10 17.04 -6.60
C SER A 55 -7.05 16.03 -7.09
N CYS A 56 -5.99 15.84 -6.31
CA CYS A 56 -4.96 14.85 -6.55
C CYS A 56 -5.56 13.43 -6.62
N ALA A 57 -6.40 13.06 -5.65
CA ALA A 57 -7.04 11.75 -5.63
C ALA A 57 -7.93 11.53 -6.87
N LYS A 58 -8.76 12.51 -7.23
CA LYS A 58 -9.62 12.44 -8.43
C LYS A 58 -8.81 12.22 -9.70
N GLU A 59 -7.75 13.01 -9.89
CA GLU A 59 -6.86 12.89 -11.05
C GLU A 59 -6.21 11.50 -11.11
N CYS A 60 -5.67 11.02 -9.99
CA CYS A 60 -5.01 9.72 -9.93
C CYS A 60 -5.96 8.55 -10.17
N PHE A 61 -7.17 8.57 -9.61
CA PHE A 61 -8.15 7.50 -9.84
C PHE A 61 -8.70 7.50 -11.27
N GLU A 62 -8.89 8.66 -11.91
CA GLU A 62 -9.26 8.70 -13.34
C GLU A 62 -8.09 8.20 -14.22
N ALA A 63 -6.85 8.49 -13.87
CA ALA A 63 -5.69 7.95 -14.58
C ALA A 63 -5.58 6.42 -14.41
N LEU A 64 -5.82 5.89 -13.21
CA LEU A 64 -5.89 4.44 -12.95
C LEU A 64 -7.01 3.78 -13.76
N LYS A 65 -8.18 4.40 -13.82
CA LYS A 65 -9.31 3.91 -14.62
C LYS A 65 -8.96 3.80 -16.10
N ASN A 66 -8.25 4.80 -16.66
CA ASN A 66 -7.78 4.76 -18.03
C ASN A 66 -6.67 3.70 -18.23
N ALA A 67 -5.80 3.51 -17.24
CA ALA A 67 -4.76 2.49 -17.28
C ALA A 67 -5.35 1.06 -17.21
N ALA A 68 -6.46 0.90 -16.49
CA ALA A 68 -7.17 -0.37 -16.37
C ALA A 68 -7.83 -0.87 -17.68
N ASP A 69 -7.82 -0.07 -18.74
CA ASP A 69 -8.17 -0.52 -20.09
C ASP A 69 -7.03 -1.28 -20.78
N VAL A 70 -5.81 -1.22 -20.21
CA VAL A 70 -4.60 -1.82 -20.81
C VAL A 70 -4.04 -2.96 -19.95
N PHE A 71 -4.12 -2.87 -18.62
CA PHE A 71 -3.64 -3.88 -17.68
C PHE A 71 -4.53 -3.95 -16.43
N ASP A 72 -4.52 -5.09 -15.74
CA ASP A 72 -5.29 -5.26 -14.51
C ASP A 72 -4.73 -4.40 -13.37
N VAL A 73 -5.61 -3.69 -12.65
CA VAL A 73 -5.25 -2.90 -11.46
C VAL A 73 -5.86 -3.53 -10.21
N TYR A 74 -4.99 -3.90 -9.27
CA TYR A 74 -5.35 -4.44 -7.97
C TYR A 74 -4.98 -3.46 -6.87
N TYR A 75 -5.85 -3.29 -5.89
CA TYR A 75 -5.67 -2.36 -4.79
C TYR A 75 -5.93 -3.05 -3.46
N MET A 76 -5.00 -2.94 -2.56
CA MET A 76 -5.10 -3.36 -1.17
C MET A 76 -5.19 -2.12 -0.28
N HIS A 77 -6.07 -2.11 0.69
CA HIS A 77 -6.16 -1.01 1.64
C HIS A 77 -4.93 -0.91 2.54
N GLY A 78 -4.36 0.26 2.64
CA GLY A 78 -3.40 0.63 3.68
C GLY A 78 -4.08 1.21 4.94
N ASN A 79 -3.30 1.71 5.87
CA ASN A 79 -3.83 2.33 7.08
C ASN A 79 -4.32 3.77 6.90
N ARG A 80 -4.07 4.38 5.74
CA ARG A 80 -4.48 5.74 5.39
C ARG A 80 -5.74 5.81 4.54
N ASP A 81 -6.01 4.78 3.75
CA ASP A 81 -7.01 4.81 2.67
C ASP A 81 -8.03 3.67 2.71
N PHE A 82 -8.22 3.05 3.87
CA PHE A 82 -9.09 1.89 4.08
C PHE A 82 -10.60 2.18 3.96
N LEU A 83 -11.00 3.44 3.80
CA LEU A 83 -12.39 3.83 3.56
C LEU A 83 -12.76 3.88 2.07
N ILE A 84 -11.85 3.50 1.18
CA ILE A 84 -12.17 3.32 -0.24
C ILE A 84 -13.17 2.16 -0.36
N SER A 85 -14.37 2.44 -0.90
CA SER A 85 -15.41 1.43 -1.02
C SER A 85 -15.24 0.54 -2.25
N GLU A 86 -15.83 -0.65 -2.21
CA GLU A 86 -15.98 -1.54 -3.37
C GLU A 86 -16.68 -0.83 -4.55
N THR A 87 -17.67 0.00 -4.27
CA THR A 87 -18.41 0.74 -5.30
C THR A 87 -17.51 1.75 -6.00
N PHE A 88 -16.71 2.50 -5.22
CA PHE A 88 -15.75 3.45 -5.76
C PHE A 88 -14.65 2.76 -6.58
N ALA A 89 -14.07 1.69 -6.06
CA ALA A 89 -13.05 0.92 -6.77
C ALA A 89 -13.58 0.39 -8.11
N LYS A 90 -14.75 -0.25 -8.13
CA LYS A 90 -15.41 -0.75 -9.35
C LYS A 90 -15.69 0.35 -10.38
N LYS A 91 -16.12 1.54 -9.94
CA LYS A 91 -16.31 2.70 -10.82
C LYS A 91 -15.02 3.09 -11.55
N HIS A 92 -13.88 2.88 -10.93
CA HIS A 92 -12.56 3.17 -11.48
C HIS A 92 -11.87 1.93 -12.08
N LYS A 93 -12.61 0.82 -12.29
CA LYS A 93 -12.09 -0.45 -12.85
C LYS A 93 -10.95 -1.07 -12.03
N ILE A 94 -10.94 -0.82 -10.73
CA ILE A 94 -9.96 -1.31 -9.78
C ILE A 94 -10.54 -2.50 -9.04
N SER A 95 -9.76 -3.57 -8.89
CA SER A 95 -10.11 -4.75 -8.10
C SER A 95 -9.55 -4.60 -6.68
N LEU A 96 -10.41 -4.41 -5.67
CA LEU A 96 -9.97 -4.49 -4.28
C LEU A 96 -9.57 -5.92 -3.94
N ILE A 97 -8.42 -6.08 -3.31
CA ILE A 97 -7.92 -7.37 -2.82
C ILE A 97 -7.79 -7.33 -1.29
N PRO A 98 -8.08 -8.44 -0.60
CA PRO A 98 -7.91 -8.52 0.84
C PRO A 98 -6.42 -8.45 1.26
N ASP A 99 -6.18 -8.03 2.49
CA ASP A 99 -4.89 -8.12 3.17
C ASP A 99 -4.98 -9.24 4.24
N PRO A 100 -4.24 -10.36 4.07
CA PRO A 100 -3.31 -10.67 2.99
C PRO A 100 -3.94 -11.30 1.74
N THR A 101 -3.21 -11.30 0.61
CA THR A 101 -3.58 -11.99 -0.65
C THR A 101 -2.41 -12.82 -1.17
N ILE A 102 -2.69 -14.03 -1.63
CA ILE A 102 -1.69 -14.90 -2.29
C ILE A 102 -1.85 -14.80 -3.81
N ILE A 103 -0.74 -14.59 -4.49
CA ILE A 103 -0.65 -14.64 -5.95
C ILE A 103 0.42 -15.62 -6.40
N ASN A 104 0.38 -16.00 -7.67
CA ASN A 104 1.41 -16.86 -8.28
C ASN A 104 2.06 -16.14 -9.46
N ILE A 105 3.39 -16.02 -9.42
CA ILE A 105 4.21 -15.49 -10.52
C ILE A 105 5.39 -16.44 -10.74
N ASN A 106 5.59 -16.91 -11.97
CA ASN A 106 6.74 -17.74 -12.36
C ASN A 106 6.94 -18.98 -11.44
N ARG A 107 5.85 -19.67 -11.11
CA ARG A 107 5.81 -20.84 -10.22
C ARG A 107 6.16 -20.53 -8.75
N LYS A 108 6.31 -19.27 -8.36
CA LYS A 108 6.47 -18.84 -6.98
C LYS A 108 5.15 -18.42 -6.40
N LYS A 109 4.91 -18.84 -5.18
CA LYS A 109 3.76 -18.44 -4.37
C LYS A 109 4.15 -17.21 -3.55
N ILE A 110 3.52 -16.09 -3.83
CA ILE A 110 3.87 -14.79 -3.28
C ILE A 110 2.72 -14.29 -2.41
N LEU A 111 3.00 -13.93 -1.17
CA LEU A 111 2.05 -13.27 -0.28
C LEU A 111 2.19 -11.75 -0.45
N LEU A 112 1.07 -11.09 -0.64
CA LEU A 112 0.96 -9.63 -0.64
C LEU A 112 0.33 -9.18 0.67
N MET A 113 0.91 -8.19 1.30
CA MET A 113 0.39 -7.55 2.50
C MET A 113 0.61 -6.03 2.40
N HIS A 114 -0.22 -5.23 3.08
CA HIS A 114 0.19 -3.85 3.33
C HIS A 114 1.41 -3.82 4.25
N GLY A 115 1.39 -4.56 5.34
CA GLY A 115 2.54 -4.74 6.24
C GLY A 115 2.29 -4.28 7.67
N ASP A 116 1.27 -3.48 7.92
CA ASP A 116 0.93 -2.93 9.23
C ASP A 116 0.60 -4.00 10.28
N THR A 117 0.10 -5.16 9.85
CA THR A 117 -0.17 -6.31 10.73
C THR A 117 1.08 -7.07 11.16
N LEU A 118 2.23 -6.82 10.54
CA LEU A 118 3.52 -7.40 10.92
C LEU A 118 4.17 -6.64 12.10
N CYS A 119 3.73 -5.39 12.36
CA CYS A 119 4.23 -4.56 13.45
C CYS A 119 3.45 -4.86 14.75
N VAL A 120 3.53 -6.10 15.23
CA VAL A 120 2.73 -6.58 16.39
C VAL A 120 3.19 -6.02 17.71
N ASP A 121 4.39 -5.46 17.79
CA ASP A 121 4.95 -4.83 19.00
C ASP A 121 4.31 -3.48 19.27
N ASP A 122 3.77 -2.80 18.24
CA ASP A 122 2.97 -1.61 18.40
C ASP A 122 1.52 -1.94 18.80
N LYS A 123 1.34 -2.42 20.01
CA LYS A 123 0.03 -2.86 20.54
C LYS A 123 -1.03 -1.77 20.46
N LYS A 124 -0.64 -0.52 20.72
CA LYS A 124 -1.54 0.63 20.66
C LYS A 124 -2.08 0.84 19.24
N TYR A 125 -1.20 0.78 18.24
CA TYR A 125 -1.59 0.83 16.85
C TYR A 125 -2.48 -0.36 16.47
N GLN A 126 -2.16 -1.59 16.88
CA GLN A 126 -2.95 -2.78 16.56
C GLN A 126 -4.37 -2.71 17.15
N GLU A 127 -4.55 -2.15 18.36
CA GLU A 127 -5.87 -1.91 18.96
C GLU A 127 -6.64 -0.85 18.16
N PHE A 128 -6.00 0.26 17.83
CA PHE A 128 -6.59 1.29 16.98
C PHE A 128 -7.01 0.73 15.60
N ARG A 129 -6.13 -0.04 14.96
CA ARG A 129 -6.43 -0.71 13.69
C ARG A 129 -7.68 -1.58 13.76
N LYS A 130 -7.79 -2.42 14.79
CA LYS A 130 -8.99 -3.27 15.02
C LYS A 130 -10.27 -2.43 15.13
N LEU A 131 -10.19 -1.32 15.84
CA LEU A 131 -11.32 -0.41 16.01
C LEU A 131 -11.75 0.18 14.67
N VAL A 132 -10.85 0.85 13.94
CA VAL A 132 -11.19 1.62 12.73
C VAL A 132 -11.51 0.73 11.52
N ARG A 133 -11.02 -0.52 11.51
CA ARG A 133 -11.35 -1.51 10.50
C ARG A 133 -12.69 -2.23 10.76
N SER A 134 -13.32 -1.99 11.92
CA SER A 134 -14.63 -2.59 12.22
C SER A 134 -15.73 -1.97 11.34
N PRO A 135 -16.66 -2.79 10.79
CA PRO A 135 -17.77 -2.26 9.98
C PRO A 135 -18.64 -1.23 10.72
N VAL A 136 -18.74 -1.39 12.05
CA VAL A 136 -19.50 -0.47 12.90
C VAL A 136 -18.86 0.91 12.91
N TRP A 137 -17.57 1.00 13.18
CA TRP A 137 -16.83 2.27 13.20
C TRP A 137 -16.84 2.94 11.83
N GLN A 138 -16.58 2.18 10.75
CA GLN A 138 -16.59 2.71 9.38
C GLN A 138 -17.96 3.26 8.99
N SER A 139 -19.04 2.55 9.32
CA SER A 139 -20.40 3.03 9.08
C SER A 139 -20.70 4.31 9.85
N GLN A 140 -20.27 4.41 11.11
CA GLN A 140 -20.46 5.64 11.91
C GLN A 140 -19.62 6.79 11.37
N MET A 141 -18.39 6.54 10.97
CA MET A 141 -17.51 7.54 10.37
C MET A 141 -18.09 8.11 9.08
N LEU A 142 -18.55 7.25 8.17
CA LEU A 142 -19.12 7.65 6.87
C LEU A 142 -20.47 8.36 6.97
N LYS A 143 -21.19 8.23 8.08
CA LYS A 143 -22.45 8.99 8.34
C LYS A 143 -22.19 10.44 8.77
N LYS A 144 -20.96 10.77 9.18
CA LYS A 144 -20.62 12.14 9.60
C LYS A 144 -20.52 13.07 8.40
N PRO A 145 -20.78 14.38 8.59
CA PRO A 145 -20.50 15.38 7.56
C PRO A 145 -19.05 15.32 7.10
N LEU A 146 -18.80 15.59 5.82
CA LEU A 146 -17.45 15.56 5.24
C LEU A 146 -16.46 16.43 6.03
N SER A 147 -16.87 17.62 6.46
CA SER A 147 -16.04 18.54 7.26
C SER A 147 -15.58 17.91 8.59
N GLU A 148 -16.47 17.16 9.25
CA GLU A 148 -16.12 16.46 10.51
C GLU A 148 -15.15 15.31 10.24
N ARG A 149 -15.35 14.54 9.16
CA ARG A 149 -14.46 13.45 8.75
C ARG A 149 -13.05 13.95 8.43
N LEU A 150 -12.94 15.08 7.73
CA LEU A 150 -11.64 15.72 7.44
C LEU A 150 -10.93 16.19 8.72
N GLN A 151 -11.66 16.78 9.67
CA GLN A 151 -11.09 17.16 10.96
C GLN A 151 -10.58 15.96 11.75
N ILE A 152 -11.36 14.86 11.79
CA ILE A 152 -10.95 13.62 12.44
C ILE A 152 -9.69 13.04 11.78
N ALA A 153 -9.64 12.96 10.44
CA ALA A 153 -8.48 12.46 9.72
C ALA A 153 -7.22 13.30 10.01
N THR A 154 -7.34 14.63 9.96
CA THR A 154 -6.25 15.56 10.29
C THR A 154 -5.75 15.36 11.72
N LYS A 155 -6.67 15.23 12.68
CA LYS A 155 -6.32 15.00 14.10
C LYS A 155 -5.56 13.67 14.26
N LEU A 156 -6.08 12.58 13.71
CA LEU A 156 -5.46 11.26 13.79
C LEU A 156 -4.08 11.23 13.11
N ARG A 157 -3.91 11.96 11.99
CA ARG A 157 -2.62 12.11 11.34
C ARG A 157 -1.60 12.82 12.23
N ASN A 158 -1.98 13.93 12.85
CA ASN A 158 -1.10 14.69 13.74
C ASN A 158 -0.71 13.89 14.97
N GLU A 159 -1.66 13.16 15.58
CA GLU A 159 -1.41 12.28 16.72
C GLU A 159 -0.45 11.14 16.32
N SER A 160 -0.66 10.52 15.16
CA SER A 160 0.22 9.48 14.63
C SER A 160 1.64 10.01 14.39
N GLN A 161 1.80 11.23 13.86
CA GLN A 161 3.13 11.81 13.63
C GLN A 161 3.86 12.06 14.95
N ILE A 162 3.18 12.62 15.94
CA ILE A 162 3.76 12.84 17.29
C ILE A 162 4.16 11.50 17.92
N GLU A 163 3.35 10.46 17.77
CA GLU A 163 3.68 9.13 18.29
C GLU A 163 4.86 8.49 17.57
N ILE A 164 4.98 8.67 16.25
CA ILE A 164 6.14 8.20 15.47
C ILE A 164 7.42 8.87 15.98
N ASP A 165 7.40 10.18 16.21
CA ASP A 165 8.57 10.94 16.68
C ASP A 165 9.01 10.54 18.11
N LEU A 166 8.13 9.93 18.89
CA LEU A 166 8.38 9.48 20.27
C LEU A 166 8.67 7.99 20.40
N LYS A 167 8.37 7.19 19.37
CA LYS A 167 8.55 5.73 19.40
C LYS A 167 9.97 5.34 19.04
N ASP A 168 10.44 4.28 19.68
CA ASP A 168 11.67 3.62 19.32
C ASP A 168 11.56 3.05 17.88
N GLU A 169 12.56 3.27 17.04
CA GLU A 169 12.57 2.80 15.65
C GLU A 169 12.31 1.28 15.52
N PHE A 170 12.68 0.53 16.56
CA PHE A 170 12.47 -0.92 16.62
C PHE A 170 10.99 -1.31 16.72
N ILE A 171 10.17 -0.53 17.44
CA ILE A 171 8.73 -0.78 17.62
C ILE A 171 7.95 -0.54 16.32
N MET A 172 8.48 0.32 15.45
CA MET A 172 7.86 0.69 14.17
C MET A 172 8.26 -0.23 13.02
N ASP A 173 9.16 -1.19 13.23
CA ASP A 173 9.50 -2.19 12.22
C ASP A 173 8.67 -3.46 12.42
N VAL A 174 8.74 -4.36 11.44
CA VAL A 174 8.08 -5.67 11.54
C VAL A 174 8.71 -6.49 12.66
N ASN A 175 7.90 -7.24 13.38
CA ASN A 175 8.37 -8.24 14.32
C ASN A 175 8.86 -9.48 13.53
N ASN A 176 10.11 -9.89 13.76
CA ASN A 176 10.72 -11.00 13.02
C ASN A 176 10.01 -12.33 13.26
N GLU A 177 9.54 -12.59 14.49
CA GLU A 177 8.79 -13.81 14.80
C GLU A 177 7.46 -13.84 14.07
N GLU A 178 6.75 -12.69 13.96
CA GLU A 178 5.51 -12.64 13.18
C GLU A 178 5.78 -12.82 11.68
N VAL A 179 6.90 -12.32 11.15
CA VAL A 179 7.31 -12.59 9.77
C VAL A 179 7.50 -14.10 9.54
N ASP A 180 8.20 -14.80 10.45
CA ASP A 180 8.39 -16.25 10.37
C ASP A 180 7.05 -17.00 10.47
N ASN A 181 6.18 -16.59 11.39
CA ASN A 181 4.82 -17.14 11.56
C ASN A 181 3.98 -16.98 10.27
N VAL A 182 4.12 -15.85 9.57
CA VAL A 182 3.42 -15.59 8.31
C VAL A 182 3.92 -16.52 7.22
N PHE A 183 5.23 -16.72 7.08
CA PHE A 183 5.78 -17.67 6.12
C PHE A 183 5.33 -19.12 6.41
N ASP A 184 5.34 -19.53 7.66
CA ASP A 184 4.87 -20.87 8.08
C ASP A 184 3.36 -21.05 7.84
N ARG A 185 2.55 -20.03 8.16
CA ARG A 185 1.08 -20.07 8.03
C ARG A 185 0.62 -20.17 6.57
N TYR A 186 1.23 -19.41 5.67
CA TYR A 186 0.80 -19.30 4.28
C TYR A 186 1.57 -20.21 3.31
N ASP A 187 2.67 -20.80 3.77
CA ASP A 187 3.59 -21.60 2.97
C ASP A 187 3.91 -20.95 1.62
N VAL A 188 4.51 -19.77 1.66
CA VAL A 188 4.86 -18.97 0.48
C VAL A 188 6.36 -18.92 0.28
N ASP A 189 6.79 -18.56 -0.94
CA ASP A 189 8.19 -18.40 -1.29
C ASP A 189 8.68 -16.97 -1.05
N GLU A 190 7.74 -16.02 -1.16
CA GLU A 190 8.04 -14.61 -1.06
C GLU A 190 6.89 -13.86 -0.37
N LEU A 191 7.26 -12.79 0.35
CA LEU A 191 6.37 -11.80 0.93
C LEU A 191 6.73 -10.44 0.36
N ILE A 192 5.76 -9.72 -0.22
CA ILE A 192 5.92 -8.34 -0.67
C ILE A 192 5.01 -7.47 0.18
N HIS A 193 5.57 -6.44 0.81
CA HIS A 193 4.79 -5.51 1.64
C HIS A 193 5.39 -4.09 1.66
N GLY A 194 4.62 -3.12 2.12
CA GLY A 194 4.97 -1.72 2.36
C GLY A 194 5.03 -1.35 3.83
N HIS A 195 4.40 -0.25 4.18
CA HIS A 195 4.10 0.27 5.52
C HIS A 195 5.31 0.78 6.32
N THR A 196 6.39 0.01 6.41
CA THR A 196 7.54 0.36 7.27
C THR A 196 8.46 1.41 6.67
N HIS A 197 8.29 1.73 5.38
CA HIS A 197 9.13 2.68 4.63
C HIS A 197 10.64 2.35 4.67
N ARG A 198 10.99 1.07 4.84
CA ARG A 198 12.39 0.58 4.94
C ARG A 198 12.70 -0.38 3.79
N PRO A 199 12.81 0.13 2.55
CA PRO A 199 12.91 -0.71 1.37
C PRO A 199 14.15 -1.59 1.40
N ASN A 200 13.94 -2.90 1.31
CA ASN A 200 15.00 -3.90 1.32
C ASN A 200 14.50 -5.25 0.77
N ILE A 201 15.43 -6.12 0.42
CA ILE A 201 15.18 -7.53 0.10
C ILE A 201 15.91 -8.40 1.11
N HIS A 202 15.15 -9.00 2.03
CA HIS A 202 15.68 -9.90 3.04
C HIS A 202 15.61 -11.34 2.55
N LYS A 203 16.72 -12.08 2.65
CA LYS A 203 16.75 -13.52 2.45
C LYS A 203 16.68 -14.18 3.82
N ILE A 204 15.62 -14.91 4.09
CA ILE A 204 15.33 -15.54 5.38
C ILE A 204 15.50 -17.06 5.23
N LYS A 205 16.17 -17.69 6.18
CA LYS A 205 16.33 -19.14 6.23
C LYS A 205 15.22 -19.72 7.09
N MET A 206 14.24 -20.35 6.47
CA MET A 206 13.28 -21.22 7.15
C MET A 206 13.87 -22.63 7.36
N LYS A 207 13.14 -23.52 8.03
CA LYS A 207 13.63 -24.87 8.33
C LYS A 207 14.20 -25.60 7.11
N ASP A 208 13.43 -25.62 6.01
CA ASP A 208 13.70 -26.46 4.85
C ASP A 208 13.99 -25.67 3.56
N LYS A 209 13.75 -24.34 3.56
CA LYS A 209 13.92 -23.49 2.37
C LYS A 209 14.40 -22.08 2.72
N TYR A 210 14.91 -21.38 1.71
CA TYR A 210 15.09 -19.94 1.79
C TYR A 210 13.87 -19.24 1.18
N VAL A 211 13.38 -18.23 1.89
CA VAL A 211 12.28 -17.36 1.45
C VAL A 211 12.76 -15.91 1.32
N ARG A 212 12.02 -15.07 0.65
CA ARG A 212 12.36 -13.64 0.50
C ARG A 212 11.25 -12.75 1.05
N ARG A 213 11.61 -11.79 1.88
CA ARG A 213 10.76 -10.66 2.26
C ARG A 213 11.23 -9.43 1.49
N ILE A 214 10.35 -8.84 0.70
CA ILE A 214 10.60 -7.68 -0.15
C ILE A 214 9.77 -6.53 0.42
N VAL A 215 10.46 -5.50 0.90
CA VAL A 215 9.86 -4.31 1.49
C VAL A 215 9.87 -3.19 0.45
N LEU A 216 8.71 -2.65 0.15
CA LEU A 216 8.57 -1.49 -0.73
C LEU A 216 8.88 -0.20 0.05
N GLY A 217 9.35 0.82 -0.65
CA GLY A 217 9.65 2.12 -0.07
C GLY A 217 8.51 3.11 -0.25
N ASP A 218 8.52 4.15 0.59
CA ASP A 218 7.65 5.30 0.46
C ASP A 218 8.04 6.23 -0.70
N TRP A 219 7.13 7.15 -1.05
CA TRP A 219 7.35 8.14 -2.11
C TRP A 219 7.56 9.57 -1.58
N TYR A 220 8.08 9.73 -0.35
CA TYR A 220 8.34 11.07 0.18
C TYR A 220 9.50 11.79 -0.52
N LYS A 221 10.62 11.11 -0.72
CA LYS A 221 11.83 11.67 -1.37
C LYS A 221 12.12 11.04 -2.73
N SER A 222 11.79 9.77 -2.88
CA SER A 222 12.04 9.01 -4.11
C SER A 222 10.90 8.02 -4.32
N SER A 223 10.51 7.80 -5.58
CA SER A 223 9.61 6.71 -5.90
C SER A 223 10.29 5.36 -5.68
N TYR A 224 9.48 4.34 -5.43
CA TYR A 224 9.93 2.96 -5.32
C TYR A 224 8.97 2.06 -6.10
N VAL A 225 9.43 1.52 -7.23
CA VAL A 225 8.63 0.70 -8.12
C VAL A 225 9.30 -0.67 -8.28
N LEU A 226 8.60 -1.73 -7.92
CA LEU A 226 9.08 -3.09 -8.05
C LEU A 226 8.47 -3.73 -9.31
N PHE A 227 9.30 -4.06 -10.28
CA PHE A 227 8.95 -4.87 -11.45
C PHE A 227 9.28 -6.33 -11.19
N TYR A 228 8.36 -7.21 -11.52
CA TYR A 228 8.51 -8.65 -11.36
C TYR A 228 8.11 -9.37 -12.65
N ASP A 229 9.06 -9.99 -13.31
CA ASP A 229 8.84 -10.73 -14.56
C ASP A 229 9.53 -12.10 -14.55
N SER A 230 9.58 -12.78 -15.71
CA SER A 230 10.24 -14.08 -15.87
C SER A 230 11.77 -14.03 -15.68
N LYS A 231 12.38 -12.84 -15.76
CA LYS A 231 13.82 -12.64 -15.56
C LYS A 231 14.16 -12.39 -14.10
N GLY A 232 13.16 -12.04 -13.28
CA GLY A 232 13.32 -11.77 -11.85
C GLY A 232 12.72 -10.45 -11.40
N ILE A 233 13.41 -9.78 -10.49
CA ILE A 233 13.00 -8.54 -9.86
C ILE A 233 13.90 -7.41 -10.33
N LEU A 234 13.30 -6.29 -10.74
CA LEU A 234 13.95 -5.00 -10.96
C LEU A 234 13.30 -3.96 -10.05
N ILE A 235 14.11 -3.18 -9.36
CA ILE A 235 13.65 -2.04 -8.57
C ILE A 235 14.06 -0.78 -9.28
N ASP A 236 13.07 0.07 -9.58
CA ASP A 236 13.26 1.40 -10.15
C ASP A 236 13.02 2.48 -9.10
N ARG A 237 13.90 3.46 -9.04
CA ARG A 237 13.86 4.57 -8.10
C ARG A 237 14.15 5.88 -8.80
N HIS A 238 13.27 6.86 -8.63
CA HIS A 238 13.47 8.22 -9.11
C HIS A 238 13.39 9.21 -7.95
N HIS A 239 14.30 10.18 -7.94
CA HIS A 239 14.22 11.29 -7.00
C HIS A 239 13.04 12.19 -7.37
N LEU A 240 12.15 12.42 -6.40
CA LEU A 240 10.98 13.29 -6.56
C LEU A 240 11.38 14.71 -6.16
N SER A 241 11.88 15.48 -7.13
CA SER A 241 12.15 16.91 -6.93
C SER A 241 10.87 17.72 -7.11
N ASN A 242 10.66 18.69 -6.20
CA ASN A 242 9.55 19.65 -6.27
C ASN A 242 9.65 20.56 -7.49
#